data_c1ad94bab28eae6534e41d1cb2e9b363
#
_entry.id   c1ad94bab28eae6534e41d1cb2e9b363
#
_cell.length_a   1.000
_cell.length_b   1.000
_cell.length_c   1.000
_cell.angle_alpha   90.00
_cell.angle_beta   90.00
_cell.angle_gamma   90.00
#
_symmetry.space_group_name_H-M   'P 1'
#
loop_
_entity.id
_entity.type
_entity.pdbx_description
1 polymer ?
#
loop_
_entity_poly.entity_id
_entity_poly.type
_entity_poly.pdbx_seq_one_letter_code
_entity_poly.pdbx_strand_id
1 'polypeptide(L)'
;MKMLVPLVVACFALTACSAPVPQASAPPTPGSVAVTPPGFRLPEGTECSGKIARYRAIQDNDLSMGHVAPSVYNQVKRETDAASKVCAAGRDADAKSMVAASQRRHGYPTDL
;
A
#
# COMPACT_ATOMS: atom_id res chain seq x y z
N MET A 1 -64.02 -36.37 18.93
CA MET A 1 -63.19 -36.42 17.73
C MET A 1 -61.83 -35.85 18.06
N LYS A 2 -60.84 -36.71 18.20
CA LYS A 2 -59.44 -36.29 18.54
C LYS A 2 -58.67 -36.21 17.25
N MET A 3 -58.33 -34.99 16.81
CA MET A 3 -57.42 -34.78 15.71
C MET A 3 -55.96 -34.88 16.20
N LEU A 4 -55.30 -35.94 15.81
CA LEU A 4 -53.87 -36.09 15.96
C LEU A 4 -53.18 -35.27 14.85
N VAL A 5 -52.42 -34.27 15.24
CA VAL A 5 -51.53 -33.52 14.37
C VAL A 5 -50.15 -34.21 14.37
N PRO A 6 -49.64 -34.70 13.27
CA PRO A 6 -48.27 -35.24 13.23
C PRO A 6 -47.25 -34.11 13.29
N LEU A 7 -46.35 -34.18 14.27
CA LEU A 7 -45.21 -33.32 14.42
C LEU A 7 -44.14 -33.70 13.40
N VAL A 8 -44.01 -32.91 12.35
CA VAL A 8 -42.92 -33.08 11.37
C VAL A 8 -41.67 -32.41 11.94
N VAL A 9 -40.75 -33.22 12.43
CA VAL A 9 -39.41 -32.77 12.83
C VAL A 9 -38.58 -32.58 11.56
N ALA A 10 -38.38 -31.32 11.16
CA ALA A 10 -37.47 -30.98 10.08
C ALA A 10 -36.04 -30.94 10.62
N CYS A 11 -35.25 -31.95 10.32
CA CYS A 11 -33.79 -31.92 10.54
C CYS A 11 -33.14 -30.94 9.58
N PHE A 12 -32.77 -29.75 10.05
CA PHE A 12 -31.88 -28.85 9.33
C PHE A 12 -30.44 -29.37 9.43
N ALA A 13 -29.96 -29.97 8.35
CA ALA A 13 -28.53 -30.27 8.19
C ALA A 13 -27.78 -28.96 8.00
N LEU A 14 -27.05 -28.51 9.01
CA LEU A 14 -26.09 -27.42 8.91
C LEU A 14 -24.86 -27.92 8.11
N THR A 15 -24.87 -27.68 6.82
CA THR A 15 -23.65 -27.76 6.01
C THR A 15 -22.75 -26.60 6.41
N ALA A 16 -21.74 -26.87 7.24
CA ALA A 16 -20.66 -25.96 7.54
C ALA A 16 -19.82 -25.76 6.27
N CYS A 17 -20.03 -24.64 5.56
CA CYS A 17 -19.10 -24.17 4.54
C CYS A 17 -17.82 -23.75 5.26
N SER A 18 -16.82 -24.63 5.28
CA SER A 18 -15.46 -24.26 5.63
C SER A 18 -14.90 -23.38 4.53
N ALA A 19 -14.96 -22.06 4.74
CA ALA A 19 -14.23 -21.12 3.89
C ALA A 19 -12.72 -21.40 4.05
N PRO A 20 -11.94 -21.44 2.94
CA PRO A 20 -10.49 -21.56 3.06
C PRO A 20 -9.96 -20.34 3.81
N VAL A 21 -9.38 -20.54 4.98
CA VAL A 21 -8.62 -19.52 5.69
C VAL A 21 -7.49 -19.06 4.78
N PRO A 22 -7.32 -17.75 4.53
CA PRO A 22 -6.14 -17.27 3.84
C PRO A 22 -4.92 -17.76 4.62
N GLN A 23 -4.08 -18.56 3.99
CA GLN A 23 -2.81 -18.94 4.58
C GLN A 23 -2.02 -17.66 4.81
N ALA A 24 -1.75 -17.35 6.07
CA ALA A 24 -0.78 -16.34 6.41
C ALA A 24 0.52 -16.68 5.67
N SER A 25 1.01 -15.74 4.86
CA SER A 25 2.29 -15.90 4.16
C SER A 25 3.34 -16.35 5.16
N ALA A 26 4.03 -17.44 4.85
CA ALA A 26 5.09 -17.96 5.71
C ALA A 26 6.09 -16.85 6.02
N PRO A 27 6.64 -16.78 7.25
CA PRO A 27 7.67 -15.80 7.56
C PRO A 27 8.83 -15.99 6.57
N PRO A 28 9.47 -14.89 6.12
CA PRO A 28 10.55 -14.97 5.15
C PRO A 28 11.65 -15.89 5.67
N THR A 29 12.04 -16.84 4.86
CA THR A 29 13.10 -17.79 5.17
C THR A 29 14.41 -17.00 5.39
N PRO A 30 15.24 -17.35 6.41
CA PRO A 30 16.57 -16.75 6.54
C PRO A 30 17.35 -16.99 5.24
N GLY A 31 17.64 -15.90 4.50
CA GLY A 31 18.24 -15.95 3.17
C GLY A 31 17.35 -15.36 2.06
N SER A 32 16.16 -14.85 2.36
CA SER A 32 15.41 -14.08 1.37
C SER A 32 16.21 -12.85 0.97
N VAL A 33 16.44 -12.74 -0.34
CA VAL A 33 17.14 -11.64 -1.01
C VAL A 33 16.62 -10.31 -0.51
N ALA A 34 17.55 -9.42 -0.18
CA ALA A 34 17.23 -8.05 0.17
C ALA A 34 16.33 -7.45 -0.91
N VAL A 35 15.18 -6.96 -0.49
CA VAL A 35 14.17 -6.36 -1.37
C VAL A 35 14.68 -5.08 -2.04
N THR A 36 15.71 -4.49 -1.46
CA THR A 36 16.36 -3.27 -1.95
C THR A 36 17.73 -3.61 -2.52
N PRO A 37 18.07 -3.12 -3.73
CA PRO A 37 19.36 -3.38 -4.35
C PRO A 37 20.54 -2.95 -3.46
N PRO A 38 21.68 -3.66 -3.49
CA PRO A 38 22.88 -3.22 -2.82
C PRO A 38 23.29 -1.81 -3.29
N GLY A 39 23.49 -0.90 -2.34
CA GLY A 39 23.88 0.49 -2.66
C GLY A 39 22.71 1.45 -2.86
N PHE A 40 21.46 1.02 -2.76
CA PHE A 40 20.32 1.94 -2.73
C PHE A 40 20.44 2.88 -1.54
N ARG A 41 20.39 4.19 -1.81
CA ARG A 41 20.39 5.23 -0.80
C ARG A 41 19.28 6.23 -1.09
N LEU A 42 18.60 6.64 -0.03
CA LEU A 42 17.61 7.71 -0.14
C LEU A 42 18.30 9.06 -0.28
N PRO A 43 17.83 9.95 -1.16
CA PRO A 43 18.27 11.34 -1.20
C PRO A 43 18.09 12.03 0.15
N GLU A 44 19.03 12.86 0.51
CA GLU A 44 19.00 13.64 1.74
C GLU A 44 18.28 14.99 1.53
N GLY A 45 18.01 15.70 2.62
CA GLY A 45 17.37 17.01 2.62
C GLY A 45 16.05 17.03 3.37
N THR A 46 15.79 18.12 4.08
CA THR A 46 14.60 18.31 4.91
C THR A 46 13.54 19.18 4.24
N GLU A 47 13.93 19.90 3.17
CA GLU A 47 13.04 20.75 2.38
C GLU A 47 12.12 19.91 1.49
N CYS A 48 11.17 20.57 0.85
CA CYS A 48 10.23 19.92 -0.06
C CYS A 48 10.92 19.17 -1.21
N SER A 49 12.02 19.70 -1.73
CA SER A 49 12.80 19.04 -2.78
C SER A 49 13.37 17.70 -2.33
N GLY A 50 13.95 17.66 -1.12
CA GLY A 50 14.48 16.41 -0.55
C GLY A 50 13.39 15.38 -0.28
N LYS A 51 12.24 15.80 0.24
CA LYS A 51 11.09 14.91 0.47
C LYS A 51 10.54 14.34 -0.84
N ILE A 52 10.41 15.15 -1.87
CA ILE A 52 9.97 14.73 -3.20
C ILE A 52 10.97 13.74 -3.79
N ALA A 53 12.27 14.05 -3.71
CA ALA A 53 13.33 13.20 -4.26
C ALA A 53 13.36 11.82 -3.59
N ARG A 54 13.21 11.75 -2.26
CA ARG A 54 13.13 10.47 -1.53
C ARG A 54 11.93 9.64 -1.97
N TYR A 55 10.76 10.25 -2.03
CA TYR A 55 9.54 9.53 -2.43
C TYR A 55 9.65 9.00 -3.85
N ARG A 56 10.20 9.78 -4.78
CA ARG A 56 10.46 9.32 -6.16
C ARG A 56 11.46 8.17 -6.21
N ALA A 57 12.55 8.25 -5.46
CA ALA A 57 13.55 7.19 -5.41
C ALA A 57 12.95 5.86 -4.92
N ILE A 58 12.07 5.91 -3.91
CA ILE A 58 11.34 4.73 -3.44
C ILE A 58 10.43 4.18 -4.53
N GLN A 59 9.68 5.04 -5.22
CA GLN A 59 8.77 4.63 -6.30
C GLN A 59 9.52 3.99 -7.48
N ASP A 60 10.67 4.55 -7.86
CA ASP A 60 11.53 4.00 -8.92
C ASP A 60 12.07 2.62 -8.53
N ASN A 61 12.51 2.47 -7.28
CA ASN A 61 12.95 1.19 -6.75
C ASN A 61 11.79 0.16 -6.73
N ASP A 62 10.64 0.53 -6.20
CA ASP A 62 9.49 -0.36 -6.11
C ASP A 62 8.96 -0.79 -7.48
N LEU A 63 9.01 0.11 -8.47
CA LEU A 63 8.67 -0.23 -9.85
C LEU A 63 9.66 -1.25 -10.42
N SER A 64 10.96 -1.03 -10.21
CA SER A 64 12.01 -1.93 -10.70
C SER A 64 11.95 -3.31 -10.08
N MET A 65 11.46 -3.40 -8.85
CA MET A 65 11.29 -4.65 -8.09
C MET A 65 9.91 -5.30 -8.30
N GLY A 66 9.00 -4.65 -9.04
CA GLY A 66 7.64 -5.14 -9.24
C GLY A 66 6.72 -4.99 -8.03
N HIS A 67 7.07 -4.14 -7.05
CA HIS A 67 6.30 -3.91 -5.83
C HIS A 67 5.20 -2.85 -6.00
N VAL A 68 5.26 -2.03 -7.03
CA VAL A 68 4.23 -1.07 -7.39
C VAL A 68 3.75 -1.31 -8.81
N ALA A 69 2.43 -1.23 -9.01
CA ALA A 69 1.85 -1.34 -10.35
C ALA A 69 2.21 -0.08 -11.19
N PRO A 70 2.50 -0.21 -12.50
CA PRO A 70 2.83 0.93 -13.36
C PRO A 70 1.78 2.04 -13.34
N SER A 71 0.49 1.71 -13.18
CA SER A 71 -0.58 2.71 -13.08
C SER A 71 -0.48 3.56 -11.82
N VAL A 72 -0.15 2.93 -10.68
CA VAL A 72 0.07 3.61 -9.41
C VAL A 72 1.33 4.47 -9.47
N TYR A 73 2.43 3.93 -9.99
CA TYR A 73 3.66 4.66 -10.23
C TYR A 73 3.41 5.94 -11.05
N ASN A 74 2.69 5.83 -12.17
CA ASN A 74 2.37 6.97 -13.01
C ASN A 74 1.48 8.01 -12.29
N GLN A 75 0.60 7.57 -11.40
CA GLN A 75 -0.20 8.48 -10.59
C GLN A 75 0.68 9.23 -9.58
N VAL A 76 1.53 8.53 -8.83
CA VAL A 76 2.47 9.14 -7.88
C VAL A 76 3.40 10.10 -8.60
N LYS A 77 3.87 9.75 -9.81
CA LYS A 77 4.69 10.65 -10.63
C LYS A 77 3.98 11.99 -10.90
N ARG A 78 2.73 11.96 -11.35
CA ARG A 78 1.94 13.19 -11.57
C ARG A 78 1.75 14.02 -10.29
N GLU A 79 1.49 13.34 -9.17
CA GLU A 79 1.31 13.98 -7.86
C GLU A 79 2.60 14.65 -7.37
N THR A 80 3.73 13.97 -7.51
CA THR A 80 5.05 14.53 -7.15
C THR A 80 5.51 15.61 -8.11
N ASP A 81 5.15 15.55 -9.40
CA ASP A 81 5.39 16.63 -10.37
C ASP A 81 4.60 17.89 -10.00
N ALA A 82 3.36 17.73 -9.55
CA ALA A 82 2.56 18.85 -9.03
C ALA A 82 3.17 19.46 -7.76
N ALA A 83 3.59 18.62 -6.80
CA ALA A 83 4.27 19.08 -5.60
C ALA A 83 5.60 19.79 -5.91
N SER A 84 6.35 19.34 -6.93
CA SER A 84 7.60 19.99 -7.38
C SER A 84 7.36 21.41 -7.86
N LYS A 85 6.27 21.66 -8.57
CA LYS A 85 5.92 23.02 -9.02
C LYS A 85 5.63 23.96 -7.85
N VAL A 86 4.92 23.46 -6.83
CA VAL A 86 4.62 24.20 -5.61
C VAL A 86 5.90 24.45 -4.79
N CYS A 87 6.79 23.44 -4.71
CA CYS A 87 8.10 23.56 -4.09
C CYS A 87 8.98 24.61 -4.78
N ALA A 88 9.04 24.60 -6.11
CA ALA A 88 9.79 25.58 -6.90
C ALA A 88 9.24 27.00 -6.76
N ALA A 89 7.97 27.17 -6.41
CA ALA A 89 7.36 28.46 -6.09
C ALA A 89 7.67 28.93 -4.64
N GLY A 90 8.55 28.25 -3.90
CA GLY A 90 8.92 28.59 -2.52
C GLY A 90 7.89 28.20 -1.46
N ARG A 91 6.89 27.40 -1.80
CA ARG A 91 5.82 26.97 -0.89
C ARG A 91 6.18 25.59 -0.28
N ASP A 92 7.22 25.57 0.55
CA ASP A 92 7.78 24.34 1.12
C ASP A 92 6.75 23.49 1.90
N ALA A 93 6.03 24.13 2.82
CA ALA A 93 5.06 23.43 3.66
C ALA A 93 3.90 22.83 2.83
N ASP A 94 3.43 23.56 1.83
CA ASP A 94 2.34 23.09 0.96
C ASP A 94 2.80 21.90 0.11
N ALA A 95 3.98 21.99 -0.48
CA ALA A 95 4.55 20.90 -1.26
C ALA A 95 4.77 19.64 -0.42
N LYS A 96 5.31 19.78 0.80
CA LYS A 96 5.45 18.66 1.76
C LYS A 96 4.10 18.04 2.11
N SER A 97 3.08 18.86 2.30
CA SER A 97 1.71 18.40 2.57
C SER A 97 1.14 17.60 1.41
N MET A 98 1.37 18.04 0.17
CA MET A 98 0.97 17.31 -1.05
C MET A 98 1.66 15.94 -1.14
N VAL A 99 2.95 15.88 -0.87
CA VAL A 99 3.70 14.61 -0.83
C VAL A 99 3.14 13.68 0.24
N ALA A 100 2.92 14.18 1.45
CA ALA A 100 2.36 13.39 2.54
C ALA A 100 0.94 12.87 2.21
N ALA A 101 0.12 13.65 1.50
CA ALA A 101 -1.19 13.23 1.05
C ALA A 101 -1.09 12.09 0.01
N SER A 102 -0.15 12.18 -0.93
CA SER A 102 0.14 11.12 -1.89
C SER A 102 0.62 9.84 -1.19
N GLN A 103 1.57 9.96 -0.27
CA GLN A 103 2.07 8.84 0.53
C GLN A 103 0.94 8.12 1.26
N ARG A 104 0.07 8.84 1.97
CA ARG A 104 -1.09 8.22 2.66
C ARG A 104 -2.04 7.53 1.70
N ARG A 105 -2.32 8.14 0.54
CA ARG A 105 -3.21 7.57 -0.48
C ARG A 105 -2.70 6.23 -1.01
N HIS A 106 -1.39 6.11 -1.16
CA HIS A 106 -0.74 4.95 -1.75
C HIS A 106 -0.12 4.00 -0.71
N GLY A 107 -0.36 4.22 0.60
CA GLY A 107 0.07 3.33 1.66
C GLY A 107 1.55 3.45 2.05
N TYR A 108 2.20 4.58 1.73
CA TYR A 108 3.59 4.84 2.12
C TYR A 108 3.68 5.61 3.43
N PRO A 109 4.75 5.38 4.23
CA PRO A 109 5.02 6.18 5.42
C PRO A 109 5.21 7.66 5.07
N THR A 110 4.74 8.56 5.93
CA THR A 110 4.82 10.02 5.71
C THR A 110 6.05 10.67 6.32
N ASP A 111 6.81 9.93 7.09
CA ASP A 111 8.05 10.33 7.79
C ASP A 111 9.34 9.98 7.01
N LEU A 112 9.20 9.69 5.74
CA LEU A 112 10.30 9.40 4.83
C LEU A 112 11.13 10.63 4.47
#